data_265c942eef8d5ae8fddccb91d9cccd51
#
_entry.id   265c942eef8d5ae8fddccb91d9cccd51
#
_cell.length_a   1.000
_cell.length_b   1.000
_cell.length_c   1.000
_cell.angle_alpha   90.00
_cell.angle_beta   90.00
_cell.angle_gamma   90.00
#
_symmetry.space_group_name_H-M   'P 1'
#
loop_
_entity.id
_entity.type
_entity.pdbx_description
1 polymer ?
#
loop_
_entity_poly.entity_id
_entity_poly.type
_entity_poly.pdbx_seq_one_letter_code
_entity_poly.pdbx_strand_id
1 'polypeptide(L)'
;MSDTKDFRLVASAGSARSPHEFNKMNIDGTTFRDDVTMRISAFDNSQYRRIKKPDVMRALEHSDAKELRVISNYFFLKSGIYSRLCRYMAYLFRYDWFVTPIRYDDKVKDDKVVEGWLKSNAFLEKCQLKRVFGEIALKVLRNGCYYGYRIEQKDATFLQELPINYCRTRYKLNNNPIVEFNVQFFDDKFKDIDYRIKVLKMFPKEFQQAYIKFKHGNLTEDYMGSGKGWFALDPEKTVKFNLNNSDIPLFISIIPKLIDLEDAQDLDKKKMEQQLLRLIIQEMPIDKNGDLIFDVDEARELHKNAVNMLGKAIGINVLTTFADVKVEDLSDHSNESAADQLEKVERTVYNEAGVSQMQFNTSGNLALEKSIANDEATMMDLVLQFQEYAKSLLKTFNKNPKRLEYNVQILPTTVYNYKDLSKLYKEQTQIGFSKLLPQVALGQAPSMVLATAIFENQIMELDKIFTPPQMSSTISKTQQSGGAGGSAGEQGGRPELSPDEKSDKTIANEESKG
;
A
#
# COMPACT_ATOMS: atom_id res chain seq x y z
N MET A 1 -22.85 1.00 -42.49
CA MET A 1 -24.23 1.51 -42.34
C MET A 1 -25.02 0.85 -41.22
N SER A 2 -24.68 -0.30 -40.70
CA SER A 2 -25.36 -0.93 -39.54
C SER A 2 -25.01 -0.28 -38.19
N ASP A 3 -23.82 0.27 -38.06
CA ASP A 3 -23.33 0.89 -36.80
C ASP A 3 -24.09 2.18 -36.38
N THR A 4 -24.69 2.92 -37.34
CA THR A 4 -25.39 4.17 -37.05
C THR A 4 -26.76 3.99 -36.38
N LYS A 5 -27.41 2.84 -36.57
CA LYS A 5 -28.72 2.57 -35.95
C LYS A 5 -28.57 2.28 -34.44
N ASP A 6 -27.49 1.62 -34.05
CA ASP A 6 -27.26 1.23 -32.65
C ASP A 6 -26.90 2.43 -31.77
N PHE A 7 -26.22 3.45 -32.35
CA PHE A 7 -25.90 4.68 -31.62
C PHE A 7 -27.11 5.60 -31.38
N ARG A 8 -28.12 5.55 -32.22
CA ARG A 8 -29.40 6.27 -31.97
C ARG A 8 -30.10 5.69 -30.74
N LEU A 9 -30.01 4.39 -30.50
CA LEU A 9 -30.56 3.75 -29.31
C LEU A 9 -29.85 4.19 -28.01
N VAL A 10 -28.54 4.44 -28.06
CA VAL A 10 -27.78 4.96 -26.91
C VAL A 10 -28.18 6.42 -26.64
N ALA A 11 -28.37 7.23 -27.69
CA ALA A 11 -28.77 8.63 -27.57
C ALA A 11 -30.24 8.79 -27.11
N SER A 12 -31.13 7.87 -27.49
CA SER A 12 -32.55 7.88 -27.11
C SER A 12 -32.83 7.30 -25.75
N ALA A 13 -31.97 6.42 -25.23
CA ALA A 13 -32.07 5.83 -23.88
C ALA A 13 -31.64 6.85 -22.81
N GLY A 14 -32.37 7.92 -22.65
CA GLY A 14 -32.07 9.07 -21.80
C GLY A 14 -32.14 8.88 -20.30
N SER A 15 -32.19 7.67 -19.77
CA SER A 15 -32.07 7.41 -18.36
C SER A 15 -30.63 6.95 -18.05
N ALA A 16 -29.83 7.85 -17.47
CA ALA A 16 -28.61 7.43 -16.82
C ALA A 16 -28.99 6.37 -15.79
N ARG A 17 -28.39 5.18 -15.89
CA ARG A 17 -28.50 4.18 -14.83
C ARG A 17 -27.99 4.77 -13.54
N SER A 18 -28.57 4.32 -12.42
CA SER A 18 -28.21 4.85 -11.12
C SER A 18 -26.71 4.59 -10.83
N PRO A 19 -26.06 5.46 -10.08
CA PRO A 19 -24.69 5.22 -9.61
C PRO A 19 -24.53 3.86 -8.89
N HIS A 20 -25.61 3.33 -8.33
CA HIS A 20 -25.63 2.02 -7.68
C HIS A 20 -25.39 0.86 -8.67
N GLU A 21 -25.97 0.92 -9.87
CA GLU A 21 -25.74 -0.12 -10.90
C GLU A 21 -24.31 -0.06 -11.44
N PHE A 22 -23.73 1.15 -11.51
CA PHE A 22 -22.35 1.34 -11.88
C PHE A 22 -21.39 0.75 -10.84
N ASN A 23 -21.68 0.96 -9.55
CA ASN A 23 -20.90 0.35 -8.46
C ASN A 23 -21.00 -1.17 -8.41
N LYS A 24 -22.16 -1.73 -8.70
CA LYS A 24 -22.34 -3.18 -8.76
C LYS A 24 -21.40 -3.83 -9.78
N MET A 25 -21.21 -3.16 -10.91
CA MET A 25 -20.25 -3.57 -11.92
C MET A 25 -18.80 -3.52 -11.45
N ASN A 26 -18.45 -2.53 -10.63
CA ASN A 26 -17.12 -2.42 -10.03
C ASN A 26 -16.84 -3.48 -8.98
N ILE A 27 -17.85 -3.81 -8.18
CA ILE A 27 -17.74 -4.84 -7.12
C ILE A 27 -17.53 -6.22 -7.76
N ASP A 28 -18.24 -6.52 -8.85
CA ASP A 28 -18.07 -7.77 -9.58
C ASP A 28 -16.71 -7.86 -10.32
N GLY A 29 -15.95 -6.75 -10.39
CA GLY A 29 -14.55 -6.72 -10.82
C GLY A 29 -14.28 -7.20 -12.26
N THR A 30 -15.33 -7.54 -13.00
CA THR A 30 -15.18 -8.18 -14.31
C THR A 30 -14.95 -7.20 -15.45
N THR A 31 -15.33 -5.92 -15.29
CA THR A 31 -15.30 -4.95 -16.39
C THR A 31 -14.09 -4.02 -16.35
N PHE A 32 -13.55 -3.78 -15.16
CA PHE A 32 -12.40 -2.88 -14.93
C PHE A 32 -11.20 -3.61 -14.33
N ARG A 33 -11.22 -4.94 -14.33
CA ARG A 33 -10.02 -5.69 -14.00
C ARG A 33 -8.91 -5.27 -14.93
N ASP A 34 -7.82 -4.88 -14.29
CA ASP A 34 -6.58 -4.47 -14.90
C ASP A 34 -6.33 -5.15 -16.23
N ASP A 35 -6.13 -4.33 -17.25
CA ASP A 35 -5.56 -4.70 -18.53
C ASP A 35 -4.34 -5.61 -18.38
N VAL A 36 -3.67 -5.50 -17.26
CA VAL A 36 -2.52 -6.28 -16.85
C VAL A 36 -2.88 -7.72 -16.49
N THR A 37 -3.98 -7.97 -15.77
CA THR A 37 -4.41 -9.33 -15.44
C THR A 37 -4.82 -10.08 -16.71
N MET A 38 -5.48 -9.40 -17.66
CA MET A 38 -5.78 -9.97 -18.97
C MET A 38 -4.52 -10.19 -19.81
N ARG A 39 -3.51 -9.30 -19.73
CA ARG A 39 -2.24 -9.47 -20.43
C ARG A 39 -1.37 -10.54 -19.80
N ILE A 40 -1.37 -10.70 -18.49
CA ILE A 40 -0.67 -11.81 -17.83
C ILE A 40 -1.31 -13.13 -18.22
N SER A 41 -2.65 -13.23 -18.26
CA SER A 41 -3.33 -14.43 -18.76
C SER A 41 -3.13 -14.63 -20.27
N ALA A 42 -2.96 -13.56 -21.07
CA ALA A 42 -2.58 -13.64 -22.47
C ALA A 42 -1.09 -13.97 -22.66
N PHE A 43 -0.22 -13.56 -21.73
CA PHE A 43 1.18 -13.98 -21.65
C PHE A 43 1.31 -15.48 -21.31
N ASP A 44 0.42 -16.00 -20.48
CA ASP A 44 0.36 -17.41 -20.10
C ASP A 44 -0.06 -18.32 -21.28
N ASN A 45 -0.86 -17.77 -22.21
CA ASN A 45 -1.29 -18.49 -23.42
C ASN A 45 -0.37 -18.35 -24.63
N SER A 46 0.52 -17.35 -24.64
CA SER A 46 1.53 -17.18 -25.71
C SER A 46 2.91 -17.46 -25.15
N GLN A 47 3.37 -18.73 -25.28
CA GLN A 47 4.76 -19.15 -25.02
C GLN A 47 5.44 -18.32 -23.93
N TYR A 48 5.55 -18.86 -22.72
CA TYR A 48 6.28 -18.36 -21.54
C TYR A 48 7.52 -17.51 -21.88
N ARG A 49 7.34 -16.25 -22.24
CA ARG A 49 8.46 -15.34 -22.41
C ARG A 49 8.82 -14.80 -21.04
N ARG A 50 9.78 -15.49 -20.38
CA ARG A 50 10.42 -14.96 -19.17
C ARG A 50 10.93 -13.55 -19.49
N ILE A 51 10.51 -12.55 -18.73
CA ILE A 51 11.04 -11.19 -18.84
C ILE A 51 12.52 -11.27 -18.48
N LYS A 52 13.38 -10.84 -19.41
CA LYS A 52 14.83 -10.86 -19.25
C LYS A 52 15.35 -9.48 -18.87
N LYS A 53 16.49 -9.43 -18.20
CA LYS A 53 17.16 -8.18 -17.80
C LYS A 53 17.32 -7.16 -18.95
N PRO A 54 17.72 -7.54 -20.20
CA PRO A 54 17.78 -6.60 -21.32
C PRO A 54 16.45 -5.96 -21.70
N ASP A 55 15.32 -6.69 -21.55
CA ASP A 55 13.99 -6.14 -21.84
C ASP A 55 13.64 -5.04 -20.83
N VAL A 56 13.95 -5.27 -19.53
CA VAL A 56 13.75 -4.28 -18.47
C VAL A 56 14.62 -3.04 -18.69
N MET A 57 15.90 -3.23 -19.01
CA MET A 57 16.84 -2.13 -19.25
C MET A 57 16.39 -1.27 -20.43
N ARG A 58 15.97 -1.87 -21.52
CA ARG A 58 15.42 -1.16 -22.69
C ARG A 58 14.18 -0.35 -22.34
N ALA A 59 13.25 -0.92 -21.57
CA ALA A 59 12.05 -0.22 -21.16
C ALA A 59 12.37 0.98 -20.23
N LEU A 60 13.39 0.86 -19.38
CA LEU A 60 13.90 1.94 -18.55
C LEU A 60 14.56 3.06 -19.38
N GLU A 61 15.43 2.69 -20.32
CA GLU A 61 16.13 3.64 -21.22
C GLU A 61 15.13 4.48 -22.04
N HIS A 62 14.07 3.84 -22.53
CA HIS A 62 13.04 4.52 -23.32
C HIS A 62 11.94 5.15 -22.47
N SER A 63 12.00 4.98 -21.13
CA SER A 63 10.97 5.46 -20.20
C SER A 63 9.55 5.05 -20.63
N ASP A 64 9.39 3.84 -21.20
CA ASP A 64 8.09 3.34 -21.63
C ASP A 64 7.23 2.94 -20.42
N ALA A 65 6.42 3.89 -19.95
CA ALA A 65 5.57 3.69 -18.80
C ALA A 65 4.60 2.51 -18.94
N LYS A 66 4.17 2.15 -20.15
CA LYS A 66 3.27 1.01 -20.38
C LYS A 66 4.00 -0.30 -20.19
N GLU A 67 5.18 -0.43 -20.80
CA GLU A 67 6.01 -1.62 -20.67
C GLU A 67 6.50 -1.79 -19.23
N LEU A 68 6.94 -0.71 -18.58
CA LEU A 68 7.35 -0.71 -17.16
C LEU A 68 6.23 -1.16 -16.20
N ARG A 69 4.98 -0.77 -16.45
CA ARG A 69 3.82 -1.25 -15.69
C ARG A 69 3.58 -2.75 -15.86
N VAL A 70 3.69 -3.25 -17.08
CA VAL A 70 3.55 -4.68 -17.35
C VAL A 70 4.64 -5.47 -16.61
N ILE A 71 5.89 -5.01 -16.68
CA ILE A 71 7.03 -5.60 -15.97
C ILE A 71 6.79 -5.58 -14.46
N SER A 72 6.42 -4.43 -13.89
CA SER A 72 6.13 -4.27 -12.47
C SER A 72 5.04 -5.23 -11.98
N ASN A 73 3.92 -5.31 -12.71
CA ASN A 73 2.83 -6.19 -12.35
C ASN A 73 3.18 -7.69 -12.48
N TYR A 74 4.00 -8.05 -13.46
CA TYR A 74 4.55 -9.40 -13.58
C TYR A 74 5.36 -9.77 -12.34
N PHE A 75 6.33 -8.91 -11.94
CA PHE A 75 7.16 -9.16 -10.76
C PHE A 75 6.37 -9.08 -9.45
N PHE A 76 5.32 -8.27 -9.38
CA PHE A 76 4.43 -8.26 -8.21
C PHE A 76 3.75 -9.62 -7.97
N LEU A 77 3.44 -10.36 -9.02
CA LEU A 77 2.85 -11.71 -8.90
C LEU A 77 3.92 -12.78 -8.70
N LYS A 78 5.08 -12.62 -9.33
CA LYS A 78 6.15 -13.63 -9.37
C LYS A 78 7.08 -13.56 -8.16
N SER A 79 7.50 -12.35 -7.77
CA SER A 79 8.48 -12.15 -6.71
C SER A 79 7.81 -11.81 -5.38
N GLY A 80 8.00 -12.65 -4.37
CA GLY A 80 7.55 -12.39 -3.01
C GLY A 80 8.16 -11.12 -2.40
N ILE A 81 9.44 -10.85 -2.68
CA ILE A 81 10.16 -9.65 -2.21
C ILE A 81 9.51 -8.40 -2.80
N TYR A 82 9.33 -8.34 -4.11
CA TYR A 82 8.72 -7.20 -4.79
C TYR A 82 7.29 -6.92 -4.29
N SER A 83 6.48 -7.98 -4.19
CA SER A 83 5.12 -7.89 -3.67
C SER A 83 5.08 -7.36 -2.23
N ARG A 84 6.00 -7.84 -1.38
CA ARG A 84 6.08 -7.43 0.03
C ARG A 84 6.52 -5.98 0.17
N LEU A 85 7.50 -5.51 -0.62
CA LEU A 85 7.94 -4.12 -0.65
C LEU A 85 6.79 -3.17 -1.04
N CYS A 86 6.08 -3.48 -2.12
CA CYS A 86 4.94 -2.68 -2.54
C CYS A 86 3.83 -2.62 -1.47
N ARG A 87 3.51 -3.76 -0.84
CA ARG A 87 2.49 -3.81 0.21
C ARG A 87 2.95 -3.11 1.48
N TYR A 88 4.21 -3.26 1.86
CA TYR A 88 4.78 -2.57 3.00
C TYR A 88 4.61 -1.06 2.87
N MET A 89 5.05 -0.47 1.75
CA MET A 89 4.93 0.96 1.52
C MET A 89 3.46 1.42 1.42
N ALA A 90 2.60 0.66 0.73
CA ALA A 90 1.19 1.02 0.56
C ALA A 90 0.42 1.11 1.88
N TYR A 91 0.74 0.23 2.83
CA TYR A 91 0.06 0.12 4.12
C TYR A 91 0.92 0.62 5.28
N LEU A 92 1.99 1.37 5.01
CA LEU A 92 2.82 2.01 6.02
C LEU A 92 1.99 3.01 6.83
N PHE A 93 1.26 3.91 6.16
CA PHE A 93 0.32 4.82 6.78
C PHE A 93 -1.02 4.15 7.06
N ARG A 94 -1.63 4.49 8.20
CA ARG A 94 -2.93 3.98 8.61
C ARG A 94 -4.09 4.80 8.05
N TYR A 95 -3.79 5.98 7.49
CA TYR A 95 -4.77 6.94 6.95
C TYR A 95 -5.86 7.31 7.96
N ASP A 96 -5.48 7.42 9.25
CA ASP A 96 -6.36 7.95 10.29
C ASP A 96 -6.63 9.40 9.99
N TRP A 97 -7.88 9.83 10.09
CA TRP A 97 -8.28 11.19 9.74
C TRP A 97 -9.12 11.83 10.85
N PHE A 98 -9.10 13.16 10.90
CA PHE A 98 -9.82 13.97 11.85
C PHE A 98 -10.48 15.17 11.16
N VAL A 99 -11.76 15.42 11.45
CA VAL A 99 -12.51 16.56 10.91
C VAL A 99 -12.58 17.65 11.95
N THR A 100 -12.30 18.89 11.54
CA THR A 100 -12.42 20.09 12.36
C THR A 100 -13.25 21.15 11.67
N PRO A 101 -14.10 21.90 12.39
CA PRO A 101 -14.66 23.14 11.88
C PRO A 101 -13.55 24.19 11.82
N ILE A 102 -13.29 24.75 10.64
CA ILE A 102 -12.25 25.79 10.45
C ILE A 102 -12.83 27.20 10.37
N ARG A 103 -14.09 27.29 10.02
CA ARG A 103 -14.82 28.56 9.95
C ARG A 103 -16.25 28.36 10.42
N TYR A 104 -16.67 29.16 11.37
CA TYR A 104 -18.08 29.30 11.75
C TYR A 104 -18.33 30.73 12.18
N ASP A 105 -19.50 31.26 11.76
CA ASP A 105 -19.98 32.60 12.11
C ASP A 105 -20.64 32.54 13.49
N ASP A 106 -20.46 33.54 14.33
CA ASP A 106 -21.09 33.68 15.67
C ASP A 106 -22.63 33.59 15.63
N LYS A 107 -23.23 33.81 14.46
CA LYS A 107 -24.66 33.63 14.21
C LYS A 107 -25.09 32.17 14.02
N VAL A 108 -24.14 31.24 13.88
CA VAL A 108 -24.43 29.80 13.74
C VAL A 108 -24.57 29.22 15.16
N LYS A 109 -25.72 28.60 15.45
CA LYS A 109 -25.93 27.92 16.72
C LYS A 109 -24.97 26.75 16.88
N ASP A 110 -24.43 26.56 18.08
CA ASP A 110 -23.50 25.49 18.41
C ASP A 110 -24.02 24.09 18.05
N ASP A 111 -25.33 23.85 18.26
CA ASP A 111 -25.97 22.59 17.88
C ASP A 111 -25.81 22.29 16.39
N LYS A 112 -25.88 23.32 15.52
CA LYS A 112 -25.70 23.15 14.08
C LYS A 112 -24.25 22.87 13.69
N VAL A 113 -23.30 23.41 14.44
CA VAL A 113 -21.87 23.10 14.25
C VAL A 113 -21.61 21.64 14.60
N VAL A 114 -22.12 21.17 15.74
CA VAL A 114 -21.99 19.77 16.15
C VAL A 114 -22.70 18.82 15.17
N GLU A 115 -23.93 19.14 14.77
CA GLU A 115 -24.69 18.35 13.79
C GLU A 115 -23.97 18.25 12.45
N GLY A 116 -23.43 19.36 11.95
CA GLY A 116 -22.65 19.40 10.72
C GLY A 116 -21.36 18.60 10.81
N TRP A 117 -20.68 18.66 11.97
CA TRP A 117 -19.49 17.85 12.24
C TRP A 117 -19.81 16.35 12.24
N LEU A 118 -20.88 15.92 12.91
CA LEU A 118 -21.33 14.53 12.92
C LEU A 118 -21.68 14.05 11.51
N LYS A 119 -22.40 14.85 10.73
CA LYS A 119 -22.75 14.53 9.33
C LYS A 119 -21.51 14.40 8.45
N SER A 120 -20.52 15.30 8.62
CA SER A 120 -19.27 15.25 7.87
C SER A 120 -18.47 13.98 8.18
N ASN A 121 -18.39 13.60 9.46
CA ASN A 121 -17.74 12.34 9.86
C ASN A 121 -18.47 11.13 9.28
N ALA A 122 -19.79 11.03 9.43
CA ALA A 122 -20.59 9.94 8.90
C ALA A 122 -20.47 9.80 7.37
N PHE A 123 -20.38 10.92 6.65
CA PHE A 123 -20.15 10.94 5.21
C PHE A 123 -18.78 10.34 4.85
N LEU A 124 -17.70 10.79 5.49
CA LEU A 124 -16.35 10.28 5.22
C LEU A 124 -16.18 8.81 5.63
N GLU A 125 -16.85 8.37 6.72
CA GLU A 125 -16.88 6.97 7.11
C GLU A 125 -17.55 6.09 6.04
N LYS A 126 -18.67 6.53 5.46
CA LYS A 126 -19.34 5.83 4.35
C LYS A 126 -18.46 5.74 3.11
N CYS A 127 -17.58 6.73 2.87
CA CYS A 127 -16.60 6.70 1.79
C CYS A 127 -15.45 5.70 2.02
N GLN A 128 -15.31 5.11 3.21
CA GLN A 128 -14.30 4.10 3.58
C GLN A 128 -12.86 4.52 3.25
N LEU A 129 -12.52 5.79 3.52
CA LEU A 129 -11.27 6.41 3.05
C LEU A 129 -10.02 5.62 3.42
N LYS A 130 -9.94 5.07 4.64
CA LYS A 130 -8.77 4.29 5.09
C LYS A 130 -8.47 3.10 4.16
N ARG A 131 -9.52 2.36 3.78
CA ARG A 131 -9.38 1.20 2.89
C ARG A 131 -9.05 1.64 1.46
N VAL A 132 -9.80 2.60 0.96
CA VAL A 132 -9.65 3.11 -0.42
C VAL A 132 -8.25 3.69 -0.64
N PHE A 133 -7.71 4.46 0.31
CA PHE A 133 -6.37 5.03 0.20
C PHE A 133 -5.26 3.97 0.20
N GLY A 134 -5.37 2.94 1.03
CA GLY A 134 -4.43 1.81 0.99
C GLY A 134 -4.45 1.06 -0.34
N GLU A 135 -5.64 0.80 -0.89
CA GLU A 135 -5.79 0.16 -2.21
C GLU A 135 -5.23 1.03 -3.34
N ILE A 136 -5.49 2.35 -3.31
CA ILE A 136 -4.95 3.30 -4.30
C ILE A 136 -3.43 3.39 -4.17
N ALA A 137 -2.89 3.49 -2.95
CA ALA A 137 -1.44 3.54 -2.72
C ALA A 137 -0.74 2.31 -3.31
N LEU A 138 -1.32 1.10 -3.10
CA LEU A 138 -0.78 -0.11 -3.70
C LEU A 138 -0.78 -0.06 -5.24
N LYS A 139 -1.83 0.50 -5.84
CA LYS A 139 -1.91 0.67 -7.30
C LYS A 139 -0.92 1.71 -7.83
N VAL A 140 -0.73 2.81 -7.11
CA VAL A 140 0.29 3.82 -7.44
C VAL A 140 1.69 3.21 -7.42
N LEU A 141 2.03 2.45 -6.39
CA LEU A 141 3.35 1.80 -6.29
C LEU A 141 3.59 0.78 -7.40
N ARG A 142 2.55 0.03 -7.79
CA ARG A 142 2.63 -0.98 -8.86
C ARG A 142 2.61 -0.40 -10.27
N ASN A 143 1.81 0.63 -10.49
CA ASN A 143 1.53 1.16 -11.83
C ASN A 143 2.19 2.54 -12.08
N GLY A 144 2.77 3.17 -11.05
CA GLY A 144 3.33 4.51 -11.09
C GLY A 144 2.30 5.61 -10.84
N CYS A 145 1.06 5.44 -11.28
CA CYS A 145 -0.02 6.38 -11.05
C CYS A 145 -1.37 5.68 -10.98
N TYR A 146 -2.37 6.41 -10.49
CA TYR A 146 -3.77 6.00 -10.44
C TYR A 146 -4.64 7.11 -10.99
N TYR A 147 -5.61 6.77 -11.84
CA TYR A 147 -6.63 7.67 -12.34
C TYR A 147 -7.99 7.25 -11.81
N GLY A 148 -8.73 8.18 -11.26
CA GLY A 148 -10.06 7.96 -10.71
C GLY A 148 -11.09 8.96 -11.21
N TYR A 149 -12.33 8.50 -11.32
CA TYR A 149 -13.50 9.33 -11.60
C TYR A 149 -14.45 9.29 -10.42
N ARG A 150 -14.82 10.47 -9.90
CA ARG A 150 -15.69 10.63 -8.75
C ARG A 150 -17.14 10.47 -9.15
N ILE A 151 -17.82 9.50 -8.56
CA ILE A 151 -19.26 9.29 -8.69
C ILE A 151 -19.92 9.70 -7.38
N GLU A 152 -20.74 10.73 -7.45
CA GLU A 152 -21.44 11.28 -6.31
C GLU A 152 -22.79 10.59 -6.14
N GLN A 153 -23.06 10.12 -4.94
CA GLN A 153 -24.36 9.66 -4.48
C GLN A 153 -24.87 10.59 -3.37
N LYS A 154 -26.14 10.43 -2.99
CA LYS A 154 -26.78 11.27 -1.97
C LYS A 154 -26.02 11.32 -0.64
N ASP A 155 -25.49 10.19 -0.21
CA ASP A 155 -24.90 10.01 1.13
C ASP A 155 -23.46 9.51 1.12
N ALA A 156 -22.88 9.27 -0.04
CA ALA A 156 -21.51 8.78 -0.18
C ALA A 156 -20.94 9.15 -1.55
N THR A 157 -19.63 9.11 -1.68
CA THR A 157 -18.94 9.31 -2.94
C THR A 157 -18.02 8.11 -3.20
N PHE A 158 -18.03 7.63 -4.43
CA PHE A 158 -17.18 6.52 -4.85
C PHE A 158 -16.15 7.02 -5.85
N LEU A 159 -14.98 6.44 -5.79
CA LEU A 159 -13.92 6.69 -6.76
C LEU A 159 -13.84 5.50 -7.72
N GLN A 160 -14.31 5.73 -8.94
CA GLN A 160 -14.20 4.76 -10.02
C GLN A 160 -12.81 4.80 -10.62
N GLU A 161 -12.12 3.66 -10.63
CA GLU A 161 -10.84 3.55 -11.32
C GLU A 161 -11.02 3.66 -12.85
N LEU A 162 -10.17 4.43 -13.48
CA LEU A 162 -10.09 4.53 -14.93
C LEU A 162 -8.90 3.70 -15.46
N PRO A 163 -9.03 3.09 -16.64
CA PRO A 163 -7.97 2.29 -17.24
C PRO A 163 -6.77 3.16 -17.57
N ILE A 164 -5.67 2.95 -16.86
CA ILE A 164 -4.47 3.78 -16.87
C ILE A 164 -3.85 3.95 -18.28
N ASN A 165 -3.94 2.93 -19.15
CA ASN A 165 -3.39 2.98 -20.50
C ASN A 165 -4.22 3.82 -21.47
N TYR A 166 -5.43 4.19 -21.07
CA TYR A 166 -6.35 5.05 -21.83
C TYR A 166 -6.56 6.39 -21.13
N CYS A 167 -5.75 6.70 -20.12
CA CYS A 167 -5.73 7.98 -19.44
C CYS A 167 -4.38 8.66 -19.65
N ARG A 168 -4.37 9.99 -19.71
CA ARG A 168 -3.17 10.81 -19.71
C ARG A 168 -3.43 12.16 -19.09
N THR A 169 -2.37 12.83 -18.68
CA THR A 169 -2.40 14.19 -18.13
C THR A 169 -1.29 15.00 -18.79
N ARG A 170 -1.68 16.04 -19.52
CA ARG A 170 -0.74 16.95 -20.18
C ARG A 170 -0.75 18.34 -19.57
N TYR A 171 -1.85 18.71 -18.95
CA TYR A 171 -2.06 20.05 -18.42
C TYR A 171 -2.55 20.00 -16.98
N LYS A 172 -2.27 21.08 -16.22
CA LYS A 172 -2.79 21.30 -14.88
C LYS A 172 -3.58 22.62 -14.88
N LEU A 173 -4.74 22.63 -14.24
CA LEU A 173 -5.53 23.82 -13.99
C LEU A 173 -5.56 24.07 -12.48
N ASN A 174 -5.02 25.20 -12.04
CA ASN A 174 -4.92 25.54 -10.60
C ASN A 174 -4.31 24.38 -9.75
N ASN A 175 -3.22 23.83 -10.23
CA ASN A 175 -2.53 22.63 -9.68
C ASN A 175 -3.32 21.31 -9.76
N ASN A 176 -4.57 21.32 -10.22
CA ASN A 176 -5.32 20.10 -10.47
C ASN A 176 -4.99 19.53 -11.85
N PRO A 177 -4.65 18.24 -11.96
CA PRO A 177 -4.36 17.62 -13.23
C PRO A 177 -5.64 17.51 -14.07
N ILE A 178 -5.59 17.96 -15.34
CA ILE A 178 -6.65 17.68 -16.30
C ILE A 178 -6.42 16.27 -16.85
N VAL A 179 -7.31 15.37 -16.52
CA VAL A 179 -7.26 13.98 -17.00
C VAL A 179 -7.98 13.90 -18.34
N GLU A 180 -7.27 13.40 -19.34
CA GLU A 180 -7.85 13.08 -20.65
C GLU A 180 -8.06 11.55 -20.73
N PHE A 181 -9.20 11.17 -21.29
CA PHE A 181 -9.57 9.78 -21.49
C PHE A 181 -9.73 9.48 -22.98
N ASN A 182 -9.25 8.31 -23.42
CA ASN A 182 -9.41 7.86 -24.80
C ASN A 182 -10.59 6.88 -24.92
N VAL A 183 -11.63 7.31 -25.64
CA VAL A 183 -12.85 6.51 -25.84
C VAL A 183 -12.64 5.26 -26.72
N GLN A 184 -11.50 5.14 -27.41
CA GLN A 184 -11.13 3.89 -28.11
C GLN A 184 -11.08 2.69 -27.16
N PHE A 185 -10.93 2.94 -25.85
CA PHE A 185 -11.05 1.91 -24.81
C PHE A 185 -12.25 0.99 -25.02
N PHE A 186 -13.40 1.56 -25.35
CA PHE A 186 -14.62 0.76 -25.52
C PHE A 186 -14.54 -0.15 -26.74
N ASP A 187 -13.92 0.28 -27.82
CA ASP A 187 -13.74 -0.54 -29.03
C ASP A 187 -12.68 -1.60 -28.87
N ASP A 188 -11.60 -1.26 -28.18
CA ASP A 188 -10.46 -2.15 -27.98
C ASP A 188 -10.79 -3.30 -27.04
N LYS A 189 -11.52 -3.01 -25.97
CA LYS A 189 -11.84 -3.98 -24.90
C LYS A 189 -13.10 -4.77 -25.14
N PHE A 190 -14.11 -4.16 -25.74
CA PHE A 190 -15.42 -4.75 -25.92
C PHE A 190 -15.73 -4.94 -27.39
N LYS A 191 -15.34 -6.09 -27.96
CA LYS A 191 -15.54 -6.38 -29.39
C LYS A 191 -16.99 -6.61 -29.76
N ASP A 192 -17.77 -7.24 -28.83
CA ASP A 192 -19.20 -7.40 -28.98
C ASP A 192 -19.93 -6.06 -28.83
N ILE A 193 -20.71 -5.68 -29.82
CA ILE A 193 -21.42 -4.39 -29.89
C ILE A 193 -22.48 -4.29 -28.80
N ASP A 194 -23.27 -5.31 -28.59
CA ASP A 194 -24.35 -5.32 -27.61
C ASP A 194 -23.82 -5.22 -26.18
N TYR A 195 -22.73 -5.93 -25.90
CA TYR A 195 -22.07 -5.85 -24.61
C TYR A 195 -21.40 -4.48 -24.40
N ARG A 196 -20.75 -3.95 -25.42
CA ARG A 196 -20.16 -2.59 -25.42
C ARG A 196 -21.18 -1.52 -25.09
N ILE A 197 -22.38 -1.58 -25.71
CA ILE A 197 -23.47 -0.64 -25.44
C ILE A 197 -23.94 -0.75 -23.99
N LYS A 198 -24.06 -1.96 -23.45
CA LYS A 198 -24.40 -2.18 -22.04
C LYS A 198 -23.36 -1.57 -21.11
N VAL A 199 -22.09 -1.80 -21.38
CA VAL A 199 -20.98 -1.21 -20.61
C VAL A 199 -20.99 0.31 -20.70
N LEU A 200 -21.10 0.86 -21.91
CA LEU A 200 -21.12 2.30 -22.13
C LEU A 200 -22.27 3.00 -21.38
N LYS A 201 -23.45 2.37 -21.29
CA LYS A 201 -24.58 2.89 -20.51
C LYS A 201 -24.32 2.97 -19.01
N MET A 202 -23.35 2.21 -18.50
CA MET A 202 -22.96 2.26 -17.10
C MET A 202 -21.99 3.40 -16.78
N PHE A 203 -21.30 3.93 -17.80
CA PHE A 203 -20.42 5.07 -17.63
C PHE A 203 -21.20 6.38 -17.50
N PRO A 204 -20.63 7.42 -16.87
CA PRO A 204 -21.20 8.75 -16.81
C PRO A 204 -21.52 9.31 -18.20
N LYS A 205 -22.51 10.21 -18.25
CA LYS A 205 -23.02 10.77 -19.53
C LYS A 205 -21.94 11.41 -20.39
N GLU A 206 -20.91 12.02 -19.80
CA GLU A 206 -19.83 12.64 -20.56
C GLU A 206 -19.03 11.62 -21.39
N PHE A 207 -18.79 10.42 -20.86
CA PHE A 207 -18.15 9.33 -21.61
C PHE A 207 -19.04 8.85 -22.76
N GLN A 208 -20.33 8.70 -22.50
CA GLN A 208 -21.31 8.30 -23.52
C GLN A 208 -21.37 9.32 -24.67
N GLN A 209 -21.44 10.60 -24.33
CA GLN A 209 -21.47 11.67 -25.32
C GLN A 209 -20.16 11.77 -26.12
N ALA A 210 -19.02 11.64 -25.46
CA ALA A 210 -17.73 11.64 -26.12
C ALA A 210 -17.59 10.46 -27.08
N TYR A 211 -18.01 9.26 -26.66
CA TYR A 211 -17.98 8.07 -27.52
C TYR A 211 -18.90 8.23 -28.76
N ILE A 212 -20.11 8.76 -28.58
CA ILE A 212 -21.03 9.07 -29.71
C ILE A 212 -20.39 10.07 -30.66
N LYS A 213 -19.82 11.18 -30.18
CA LYS A 213 -19.10 12.16 -30.99
C LYS A 213 -17.93 11.51 -31.74
N PHE A 214 -17.16 10.63 -31.10
CA PHE A 214 -16.09 9.92 -31.73
C PHE A 214 -16.56 9.04 -32.89
N LYS A 215 -17.66 8.30 -32.72
CA LYS A 215 -18.20 7.43 -33.76
C LYS A 215 -18.79 8.21 -34.95
N HIS A 216 -19.26 9.43 -34.73
CA HIS A 216 -19.69 10.34 -35.79
C HIS A 216 -18.54 11.14 -36.43
N GLY A 217 -17.29 10.88 -36.04
CA GLY A 217 -16.14 11.61 -36.57
C GLY A 217 -15.97 13.04 -36.05
N ASN A 218 -16.76 13.44 -35.04
CA ASN A 218 -16.76 14.80 -34.50
C ASN A 218 -15.79 14.98 -33.33
N LEU A 219 -15.08 13.91 -32.91
CA LEU A 219 -14.05 13.91 -31.88
C LEU A 219 -12.71 13.50 -32.51
N THR A 220 -12.26 14.29 -33.47
CA THR A 220 -10.95 14.08 -34.13
C THR A 220 -9.83 14.69 -33.33
N GLU A 221 -10.07 15.86 -32.76
CA GLU A 221 -9.20 16.61 -31.87
C GLU A 221 -10.05 17.29 -30.80
N ASP A 222 -9.54 17.38 -29.60
CA ASP A 222 -10.15 18.25 -28.59
C ASP A 222 -9.57 19.66 -28.70
N TYR A 223 -10.08 20.61 -27.89
CA TYR A 223 -9.61 21.99 -27.87
C TYR A 223 -8.12 22.15 -27.50
N MET A 224 -7.48 21.07 -26.98
CA MET A 224 -6.04 21.02 -26.66
C MET A 224 -5.22 20.26 -27.71
N GLY A 225 -5.78 19.87 -28.85
CA GLY A 225 -5.09 19.11 -29.90
C GLY A 225 -4.72 17.68 -29.46
N SER A 226 -5.60 17.01 -28.72
CA SER A 226 -5.34 15.70 -28.11
C SER A 226 -5.33 14.54 -29.12
N GLY A 227 -5.81 14.75 -30.34
CA GLY A 227 -5.94 13.72 -31.36
C GLY A 227 -7.18 12.84 -31.22
N LYS A 228 -7.27 11.80 -32.04
CA LYS A 228 -8.48 10.98 -32.15
C LYS A 228 -8.85 10.27 -30.86
N GLY A 229 -10.11 10.41 -30.49
CA GLY A 229 -10.71 9.69 -29.39
C GLY A 229 -10.37 10.21 -28.00
N TRP A 230 -9.47 11.17 -27.86
CA TRP A 230 -9.14 11.79 -26.58
C TRP A 230 -10.10 12.93 -26.26
N PHE A 231 -10.57 12.98 -25.02
CA PHE A 231 -11.35 14.10 -24.51
C PHE A 231 -10.97 14.40 -23.05
N ALA A 232 -11.05 15.67 -22.67
CA ALA A 232 -10.78 16.10 -21.32
C ALA A 232 -11.99 15.80 -20.43
N LEU A 233 -11.75 15.21 -19.30
CA LEU A 233 -12.75 14.96 -18.26
C LEU A 233 -12.88 16.18 -17.36
N ASP A 234 -14.03 16.29 -16.67
CA ASP A 234 -14.28 17.32 -15.69
C ASP A 234 -13.23 17.28 -14.56
N PRO A 235 -12.40 18.34 -14.39
CA PRO A 235 -11.35 18.37 -13.37
C PRO A 235 -11.87 18.27 -11.93
N GLU A 236 -13.15 18.65 -11.68
CA GLU A 236 -13.74 18.53 -10.35
C GLU A 236 -14.13 17.09 -10.01
N LYS A 237 -14.33 16.25 -11.03
CA LYS A 237 -14.73 14.85 -10.88
C LYS A 237 -13.60 13.86 -11.05
N THR A 238 -12.46 14.29 -11.55
CA THR A 238 -11.33 13.41 -11.81
C THR A 238 -10.21 13.67 -10.84
N VAL A 239 -9.49 12.59 -10.53
CA VAL A 239 -8.29 12.65 -9.71
C VAL A 239 -7.18 11.83 -10.36
N LYS A 240 -5.97 12.30 -10.18
CA LYS A 240 -4.75 11.56 -10.48
C LYS A 240 -3.91 11.53 -9.22
N PHE A 241 -3.49 10.34 -8.84
CA PHE A 241 -2.52 10.13 -7.77
C PHE A 241 -1.24 9.56 -8.36
N ASN A 242 -0.12 10.11 -7.99
CA ASN A 242 1.20 9.59 -8.34
C ASN A 242 2.20 9.95 -7.25
N LEU A 243 3.36 9.32 -7.28
CA LEU A 243 4.42 9.58 -6.32
C LEU A 243 5.51 10.43 -6.97
N ASN A 244 5.92 11.51 -6.31
CA ASN A 244 7.01 12.40 -6.77
C ASN A 244 6.85 12.90 -8.22
N ASN A 245 5.62 13.17 -8.64
CA ASN A 245 5.28 13.54 -10.04
C ASN A 245 5.77 12.56 -11.11
N SER A 246 6.05 11.33 -10.73
CA SER A 246 6.42 10.25 -11.66
C SER A 246 5.24 9.34 -11.93
N ASP A 247 5.08 8.94 -13.18
CA ASP A 247 4.09 7.95 -13.61
C ASP A 247 4.72 6.55 -13.78
N ILE A 248 5.90 6.35 -13.19
CA ILE A 248 6.68 5.11 -13.24
C ILE A 248 6.57 4.41 -11.88
N PRO A 249 6.45 3.07 -11.85
CA PRO A 249 6.42 2.30 -10.60
C PRO A 249 7.65 2.56 -9.73
N LEU A 250 7.45 2.79 -8.42
CA LEU A 250 8.53 3.21 -7.51
C LEU A 250 9.71 2.23 -7.50
N PHE A 251 9.44 0.94 -7.40
CA PHE A 251 10.46 -0.10 -7.27
C PHE A 251 10.90 -0.74 -8.59
N ILE A 252 10.67 -0.07 -9.71
CA ILE A 252 11.01 -0.64 -11.03
C ILE A 252 12.52 -0.85 -11.19
N SER A 253 13.35 -0.01 -10.59
CA SER A 253 14.82 -0.07 -10.63
C SER A 253 15.39 -1.32 -10.00
N ILE A 254 14.70 -1.94 -9.03
CA ILE A 254 15.19 -3.15 -8.36
C ILE A 254 14.97 -4.43 -9.19
N ILE A 255 14.11 -4.38 -10.21
CA ILE A 255 13.75 -5.58 -10.99
C ILE A 255 14.96 -6.24 -11.65
N PRO A 256 15.92 -5.52 -12.24
CA PRO A 256 17.15 -6.15 -12.74
C PRO A 256 17.91 -6.95 -11.69
N LYS A 257 17.93 -6.45 -10.43
CA LYS A 257 18.57 -7.14 -9.30
C LYS A 257 17.79 -8.36 -8.81
N LEU A 258 16.45 -8.29 -8.91
CA LEU A 258 15.61 -9.46 -8.63
C LEU A 258 15.84 -10.58 -9.66
N ILE A 259 16.09 -10.22 -10.91
CA ILE A 259 16.47 -11.19 -11.96
C ILE A 259 17.84 -11.80 -11.61
N ASP A 260 18.83 -10.97 -11.25
CA ASP A 260 20.15 -11.45 -10.83
C ASP A 260 20.04 -12.41 -9.62
N LEU A 261 19.14 -12.13 -8.67
CA LEU A 261 18.88 -13.00 -7.50
C LEU A 261 18.27 -14.36 -7.94
N GLU A 262 17.29 -14.34 -8.84
CA GLU A 262 16.71 -15.57 -9.39
C GLU A 262 17.77 -16.41 -10.12
N ASP A 263 18.60 -15.77 -10.93
CA ASP A 263 19.68 -16.45 -11.67
C ASP A 263 20.73 -17.02 -10.71
N ALA A 264 21.04 -16.32 -9.59
CA ALA A 264 21.92 -16.83 -8.54
C ALA A 264 21.32 -18.05 -7.81
N GLN A 265 20.02 -18.03 -7.50
CA GLN A 265 19.32 -19.16 -6.90
C GLN A 265 19.28 -20.37 -7.84
N ASP A 266 19.04 -20.16 -9.13
CA ASP A 266 19.06 -21.22 -10.14
C ASP A 266 20.48 -21.83 -10.28
N LEU A 267 21.53 -20.99 -10.16
CA LEU A 267 22.92 -21.44 -10.19
C LEU A 267 23.27 -22.26 -8.96
N ASP A 268 22.87 -21.80 -7.77
CA ASP A 268 23.10 -22.51 -6.50
C ASP A 268 22.41 -23.87 -6.52
N LYS A 269 21.17 -23.94 -6.99
CA LYS A 269 20.45 -25.19 -7.16
C LYS A 269 21.20 -26.16 -8.10
N LYS A 270 21.72 -25.67 -9.23
CA LYS A 270 22.51 -26.48 -10.16
C LYS A 270 23.81 -26.95 -9.52
N LYS A 271 24.51 -26.10 -8.73
CA LYS A 271 25.69 -26.49 -7.97
C LYS A 271 25.36 -27.60 -6.98
N MET A 272 24.25 -27.49 -6.21
CA MET A 272 23.80 -28.54 -5.32
C MET A 272 23.47 -29.83 -6.07
N GLU A 273 22.81 -29.76 -7.22
CA GLU A 273 22.54 -30.92 -8.08
C GLU A 273 23.85 -31.55 -8.56
N GLN A 274 24.84 -30.75 -8.95
CA GLN A 274 26.18 -31.26 -9.36
C GLN A 274 26.95 -31.91 -8.21
N GLN A 275 26.85 -31.35 -6.99
CA GLN A 275 27.49 -31.95 -5.80
C GLN A 275 26.89 -33.31 -5.42
N LEU A 276 25.62 -33.55 -5.80
CA LEU A 276 24.97 -34.85 -5.63
C LEU A 276 25.37 -35.86 -6.72
N LEU A 277 25.92 -35.39 -7.84
CA LEU A 277 26.40 -36.26 -8.92
C LEU A 277 27.72 -36.91 -8.50
N ARG A 278 27.69 -38.19 -8.26
CA ARG A 278 28.90 -39.01 -8.01
C ARG A 278 29.25 -39.78 -9.25
N LEU A 279 30.50 -39.65 -9.67
CA LEU A 279 31.07 -40.46 -10.74
C LEU A 279 31.87 -41.60 -10.07
N ILE A 280 31.45 -42.83 -10.33
CA ILE A 280 32.20 -44.01 -9.91
C ILE A 280 32.98 -44.46 -11.14
N ILE A 281 34.29 -44.44 -11.00
CA ILE A 281 35.20 -44.94 -12.04
C ILE A 281 35.54 -46.38 -11.70
N GLN A 282 35.18 -47.26 -12.60
CA GLN A 282 35.55 -48.67 -12.54
C GLN A 282 36.72 -48.90 -13.48
N GLU A 283 37.92 -49.02 -12.92
CA GLU A 283 39.08 -49.39 -13.70
C GLU A 283 39.12 -50.92 -13.93
N MET A 284 39.36 -51.29 -15.18
CA MET A 284 39.56 -52.67 -15.56
C MET A 284 41.06 -53.00 -15.50
N PRO A 285 41.46 -54.10 -14.84
CA PRO A 285 42.87 -54.44 -14.71
C PRO A 285 43.47 -54.82 -16.08
N ILE A 286 44.70 -54.36 -16.31
CA ILE A 286 45.52 -54.64 -17.49
C ILE A 286 46.72 -55.49 -17.03
N ASP A 287 47.14 -56.50 -17.82
CA ASP A 287 48.30 -57.31 -17.51
C ASP A 287 49.62 -56.50 -17.65
N LYS A 288 50.69 -56.99 -17.06
CA LYS A 288 52.02 -56.36 -17.08
C LYS A 288 52.55 -56.10 -18.50
N ASN A 289 52.05 -56.79 -19.51
CA ASN A 289 52.38 -56.63 -20.90
C ASN A 289 51.49 -55.62 -21.63
N GLY A 290 50.49 -55.03 -20.97
CA GLY A 290 49.55 -54.11 -21.57
C GLY A 290 48.36 -54.80 -22.24
N ASP A 291 48.18 -56.09 -22.06
CA ASP A 291 47.06 -56.85 -22.60
C ASP A 291 45.83 -56.75 -21.66
N LEU A 292 44.64 -56.71 -22.26
CA LEU A 292 43.39 -56.69 -21.51
C LEU A 292 43.15 -58.04 -20.83
N ILE A 293 42.96 -58.04 -19.50
CA ILE A 293 42.63 -59.24 -18.71
C ILE A 293 41.19 -59.68 -18.93
N PHE A 294 40.29 -58.70 -19.18
CA PHE A 294 38.90 -58.96 -19.52
C PHE A 294 38.62 -58.63 -20.98
N ASP A 295 37.84 -59.47 -21.65
CA ASP A 295 37.36 -59.16 -23.01
C ASP A 295 36.41 -57.96 -22.98
N VAL A 296 36.29 -57.24 -24.09
CA VAL A 296 35.43 -56.05 -24.21
C VAL A 296 33.97 -56.38 -23.90
N ASP A 297 33.50 -57.56 -24.20
CA ASP A 297 32.14 -58.01 -23.93
C ASP A 297 31.94 -58.31 -22.43
N GLU A 298 32.92 -58.88 -21.73
CA GLU A 298 32.91 -59.08 -20.26
C GLU A 298 32.96 -57.75 -19.53
N ALA A 299 33.77 -56.79 -19.99
CA ALA A 299 33.82 -55.45 -19.46
C ALA A 299 32.46 -54.72 -19.62
N ARG A 300 31.75 -54.93 -20.72
CA ARG A 300 30.42 -54.40 -20.99
C ARG A 300 29.36 -55.03 -20.06
N GLU A 301 29.48 -56.34 -19.76
CA GLU A 301 28.60 -57.00 -18.80
C GLU A 301 28.82 -56.50 -17.37
N LEU A 302 30.07 -56.35 -16.96
CA LEU A 302 30.44 -55.78 -15.65
C LEU A 302 29.94 -54.35 -15.51
N HIS A 303 30.10 -53.51 -16.54
CA HIS A 303 29.54 -52.18 -16.58
C HIS A 303 27.99 -52.20 -16.42
N LYS A 304 27.33 -53.05 -17.20
CA LYS A 304 25.87 -53.22 -17.15
C LYS A 304 25.38 -53.66 -15.77
N ASN A 305 26.13 -54.57 -15.15
CA ASN A 305 25.83 -55.02 -13.79
C ASN A 305 26.08 -53.92 -12.73
N ALA A 306 27.15 -53.15 -12.86
CA ALA A 306 27.44 -52.00 -12.00
C ALA A 306 26.36 -50.92 -12.14
N VAL A 307 25.94 -50.58 -13.37
CA VAL A 307 24.85 -49.66 -13.65
C VAL A 307 23.50 -50.17 -13.10
N ASN A 308 23.22 -51.49 -13.21
CA ASN A 308 21.99 -52.06 -12.68
C ASN A 308 21.98 -52.10 -11.15
N MET A 309 23.11 -52.32 -10.52
CA MET A 309 23.22 -52.30 -9.03
C MET A 309 23.20 -50.91 -8.45
N LEU A 310 23.80 -49.94 -9.12
CA LEU A 310 23.95 -48.55 -8.64
C LEU A 310 22.96 -47.58 -9.30
N GLY A 311 22.49 -47.90 -10.49
CA GLY A 311 21.74 -46.99 -11.38
C GLY A 311 20.30 -46.65 -10.93
N LYS A 312 19.85 -47.14 -9.78
CA LYS A 312 18.59 -46.67 -9.14
C LYS A 312 18.80 -45.60 -8.09
N ALA A 313 20.06 -45.32 -7.74
CA ALA A 313 20.39 -44.23 -6.84
C ALA A 313 20.51 -42.92 -7.65
N ILE A 314 19.69 -41.93 -7.34
CA ILE A 314 19.67 -40.63 -8.02
C ILE A 314 21.07 -39.99 -7.94
N GLY A 315 21.66 -39.64 -9.10
CA GLY A 315 22.90 -38.86 -9.18
C GLY A 315 24.21 -39.71 -9.22
N ILE A 316 24.16 -41.03 -9.41
CA ILE A 316 25.35 -41.87 -9.55
C ILE A 316 25.53 -42.25 -11.04
N ASN A 317 26.67 -41.88 -11.61
CA ASN A 317 27.10 -42.30 -12.92
C ASN A 317 28.29 -43.25 -12.81
N VAL A 318 28.33 -44.28 -13.63
CA VAL A 318 29.42 -45.25 -13.68
C VAL A 318 30.17 -45.10 -14.99
N LEU A 319 31.48 -44.85 -14.94
CA LEU A 319 32.38 -44.85 -16.07
C LEU A 319 33.28 -46.07 -15.95
N THR A 320 33.23 -46.99 -16.90
CA THR A 320 34.13 -48.11 -17.00
C THR A 320 35.18 -47.83 -18.05
N THR A 321 36.46 -47.93 -17.69
CA THR A 321 37.59 -47.62 -18.58
C THR A 321 38.73 -48.60 -18.34
N PHE A 322 39.57 -48.82 -19.36
CA PHE A 322 40.84 -49.54 -19.32
C PHE A 322 42.04 -48.59 -19.13
N ALA A 323 41.81 -47.29 -19.20
CA ALA A 323 42.84 -46.27 -19.03
C ALA A 323 42.77 -45.68 -17.63
N ASP A 324 43.93 -45.36 -17.07
CA ASP A 324 44.03 -44.57 -15.84
C ASP A 324 43.45 -43.18 -16.07
N VAL A 325 42.29 -42.93 -15.49
CA VAL A 325 41.58 -41.65 -15.62
C VAL A 325 41.72 -40.89 -14.34
N LYS A 326 42.50 -39.81 -14.37
CA LYS A 326 42.54 -38.85 -13.27
C LYS A 326 41.35 -37.95 -13.32
N VAL A 327 40.50 -38.02 -12.31
CA VAL A 327 39.41 -37.03 -12.12
C VAL A 327 40.00 -35.87 -11.35
N GLU A 328 40.22 -34.75 -12.03
CA GLU A 328 40.47 -33.49 -11.34
C GLU A 328 39.13 -32.94 -10.78
N ASP A 329 39.07 -32.74 -9.50
CA ASP A 329 37.95 -32.10 -8.85
C ASP A 329 37.98 -30.62 -9.25
N LEU A 330 37.11 -30.27 -10.20
CA LEU A 330 36.89 -28.88 -10.64
C LEU A 330 36.01 -28.10 -9.65
N SER A 331 35.72 -28.64 -8.47
CA SER A 331 35.02 -27.91 -7.43
C SER A 331 35.88 -26.73 -7.00
N ASP A 332 35.35 -25.54 -7.26
CA ASP A 332 35.94 -24.28 -6.79
C ASP A 332 35.94 -24.27 -5.27
N HIS A 333 37.11 -24.50 -4.66
CA HIS A 333 37.32 -24.43 -3.21
C HIS A 333 37.36 -22.97 -2.71
N SER A 334 36.67 -22.02 -3.38
CA SER A 334 36.49 -20.69 -2.86
C SER A 334 35.78 -20.80 -1.49
N ASN A 335 36.43 -20.27 -0.45
CA ASN A 335 35.98 -20.33 0.95
C ASN A 335 34.68 -19.55 1.23
N GLU A 336 34.07 -18.95 0.20
CA GLU A 336 32.76 -18.32 0.35
C GLU A 336 31.67 -19.37 0.15
N SER A 337 30.90 -19.63 1.19
CA SER A 337 29.75 -20.52 1.08
C SER A 337 28.75 -19.95 0.05
N ALA A 338 28.09 -20.84 -0.71
CA ALA A 338 27.04 -20.41 -1.65
C ALA A 338 25.95 -19.58 -0.92
N ALA A 339 25.72 -19.86 0.36
CA ALA A 339 24.82 -19.08 1.22
C ALA A 339 25.29 -17.62 1.40
N ASP A 340 26.60 -17.37 1.58
CA ASP A 340 27.14 -16.01 1.74
C ASP A 340 27.01 -15.19 0.45
N GLN A 341 27.18 -15.84 -0.71
CA GLN A 341 26.98 -15.18 -2.01
C GLN A 341 25.52 -14.83 -2.24
N LEU A 342 24.60 -15.73 -1.91
CA LEU A 342 23.16 -15.49 -2.02
C LEU A 342 22.72 -14.35 -1.09
N GLU A 343 23.20 -14.33 0.17
CA GLU A 343 22.93 -13.24 1.13
C GLU A 343 23.43 -11.89 0.62
N LYS A 344 24.61 -11.84 0.01
CA LYS A 344 25.15 -10.61 -0.61
C LYS A 344 24.26 -10.10 -1.72
N VAL A 345 23.76 -10.98 -2.62
CA VAL A 345 22.87 -10.60 -3.70
C VAL A 345 21.52 -10.14 -3.16
N GLU A 346 20.96 -10.83 -2.19
CA GLU A 346 19.71 -10.43 -1.53
C GLU A 346 19.85 -9.07 -0.85
N ARG A 347 20.93 -8.83 -0.12
CA ARG A 347 21.24 -7.53 0.51
C ARG A 347 21.31 -6.40 -0.52
N THR A 348 21.86 -6.68 -1.72
CA THR A 348 21.92 -5.69 -2.80
C THR A 348 20.52 -5.30 -3.29
N VAL A 349 19.56 -6.22 -3.35
CA VAL A 349 18.16 -5.95 -3.72
C VAL A 349 17.53 -4.95 -2.73
N TYR A 350 17.69 -5.18 -1.41
CA TYR A 350 17.14 -4.28 -0.40
C TYR A 350 17.83 -2.91 -0.38
N ASN A 351 19.15 -2.88 -0.56
CA ASN A 351 19.90 -1.62 -0.64
C ASN A 351 19.44 -0.78 -1.84
N GLU A 352 19.22 -1.40 -3.01
CA GLU A 352 18.70 -0.71 -4.20
C GLU A 352 17.26 -0.23 -4.01
N ALA A 353 16.45 -0.99 -3.25
CA ALA A 353 15.10 -0.58 -2.88
C ALA A 353 15.08 0.61 -1.91
N GLY A 354 16.20 0.92 -1.27
CA GLY A 354 16.29 1.92 -0.21
C GLY A 354 15.60 1.53 1.09
N VAL A 355 15.19 0.26 1.21
CA VAL A 355 14.45 -0.28 2.37
C VAL A 355 15.37 -1.21 3.17
N SER A 356 15.35 -1.11 4.50
CA SER A 356 16.19 -1.96 5.33
C SER A 356 15.73 -3.43 5.28
N GLN A 357 16.64 -4.33 4.96
CA GLN A 357 16.41 -5.79 5.04
C GLN A 357 15.93 -6.22 6.45
N MET A 358 16.38 -5.52 7.49
CA MET A 358 16.01 -5.81 8.90
C MET A 358 14.52 -5.61 9.19
N GLN A 359 13.78 -4.88 8.35
CA GLN A 359 12.31 -4.75 8.48
C GLN A 359 11.58 -6.06 8.20
N PHE A 360 12.22 -6.95 7.47
CA PHE A 360 11.67 -8.24 7.08
C PHE A 360 12.28 -9.40 7.88
N ASN A 361 13.37 -9.15 8.63
CA ASN A 361 14.06 -10.07 9.52
C ASN A 361 14.00 -9.54 10.96
N THR A 362 13.89 -10.40 11.95
CA THR A 362 13.50 -10.15 13.35
C THR A 362 14.48 -9.38 14.25
N SER A 363 15.53 -8.73 13.73
CA SER A 363 16.51 -8.01 14.56
C SER A 363 16.33 -6.50 14.47
N GLY A 364 15.80 -5.88 15.54
CA GLY A 364 15.59 -4.44 15.64
C GLY A 364 16.85 -3.67 16.04
N ASN A 365 17.08 -2.51 15.40
CA ASN A 365 18.17 -1.58 15.72
C ASN A 365 17.75 -0.13 15.46
N LEU A 366 18.44 0.83 16.07
CA LEU A 366 18.25 2.28 15.88
C LEU A 366 18.34 2.72 14.40
N ALA A 367 19.10 1.99 13.58
CA ALA A 367 19.17 2.18 12.13
C ALA A 367 17.83 1.88 11.44
N LEU A 368 17.01 1.00 12.01
CA LEU A 368 15.69 0.65 11.51
C LEU A 368 14.70 1.83 11.62
N GLU A 369 14.69 2.55 12.75
CA GLU A 369 13.83 3.71 12.95
C GLU A 369 14.10 4.81 11.93
N LYS A 370 15.38 5.07 11.62
CA LYS A 370 15.78 6.04 10.60
C LYS A 370 15.36 5.60 9.18
N SER A 371 15.45 4.31 8.88
CA SER A 371 14.98 3.76 7.60
C SER A 371 13.47 3.94 7.45
N ILE A 372 12.70 3.64 8.50
CA ILE A 372 11.23 3.83 8.51
C ILE A 372 10.88 5.30 8.31
N ALA A 373 11.60 6.24 8.95
CA ALA A 373 11.38 7.66 8.78
C ALA A 373 11.62 8.14 7.33
N ASN A 374 12.59 7.56 6.61
CA ASN A 374 12.80 7.82 5.18
C ASN A 374 11.64 7.28 4.33
N ASP A 375 11.13 6.09 4.65
CA ASP A 375 9.99 5.50 3.96
C ASP A 375 8.72 6.32 4.19
N GLU A 376 8.51 6.81 5.43
CA GLU A 376 7.43 7.75 5.76
C GLU A 376 7.55 9.05 4.95
N ALA A 377 8.74 9.63 4.85
CA ALA A 377 8.99 10.83 4.05
C ALA A 377 8.70 10.60 2.56
N THR A 378 9.08 9.44 2.02
CA THR A 378 8.81 9.06 0.63
C THR A 378 7.32 8.99 0.32
N MET A 379 6.52 8.45 1.24
CA MET A 379 5.07 8.29 1.04
C MET A 379 4.26 9.55 1.40
N MET A 380 4.86 10.53 2.07
CA MET A 380 4.13 11.70 2.57
C MET A 380 3.47 12.51 1.45
N ASP A 381 4.11 12.64 0.28
CA ASP A 381 3.53 13.35 -0.87
C ASP A 381 2.18 12.73 -1.28
N LEU A 382 2.10 11.40 -1.32
CA LEU A 382 0.86 10.69 -1.65
C LEU A 382 -0.21 10.89 -0.56
N VAL A 383 0.18 10.90 0.72
CA VAL A 383 -0.73 11.17 1.85
C VAL A 383 -1.31 12.59 1.75
N LEU A 384 -0.50 13.57 1.37
CA LEU A 384 -0.97 14.94 1.15
C LEU A 384 -1.97 15.02 -0.02
N GLN A 385 -1.73 14.30 -1.12
CA GLN A 385 -2.68 14.21 -2.24
C GLN A 385 -4.01 13.57 -1.79
N PHE A 386 -3.97 12.54 -0.95
CA PHE A 386 -5.16 11.94 -0.35
C PHE A 386 -5.91 12.91 0.57
N GLN A 387 -5.17 13.71 1.34
CA GLN A 387 -5.76 14.73 2.19
C GLN A 387 -6.48 15.80 1.36
N GLU A 388 -5.88 16.29 0.27
CA GLU A 388 -6.53 17.25 -0.61
C GLU A 388 -7.77 16.66 -1.29
N TYR A 389 -7.71 15.39 -1.69
CA TYR A 389 -8.90 14.69 -2.18
C TYR A 389 -10.00 14.62 -1.10
N ALA A 390 -9.69 14.21 0.12
CA ALA A 390 -10.65 14.15 1.22
C ALA A 390 -11.26 15.54 1.53
N LYS A 391 -10.44 16.61 1.48
CA LYS A 391 -10.94 18.00 1.58
C LYS A 391 -11.91 18.34 0.46
N SER A 392 -11.63 17.91 -0.77
CA SER A 392 -12.51 18.15 -1.93
C SER A 392 -13.87 17.48 -1.76
N LEU A 393 -13.93 16.32 -1.12
CA LEU A 393 -15.19 15.64 -0.78
C LEU A 393 -16.03 16.47 0.20
N LEU A 394 -15.42 17.05 1.22
CA LEU A 394 -16.12 17.91 2.18
C LEU A 394 -16.60 19.23 1.57
N LYS A 395 -15.90 19.79 0.57
CA LYS A 395 -16.36 21.00 -0.13
C LYS A 395 -17.71 20.79 -0.78
N THR A 396 -17.96 19.65 -1.40
CA THR A 396 -19.27 19.31 -2.00
C THR A 396 -20.36 19.19 -0.93
N PHE A 397 -19.99 18.82 0.27
CA PHE A 397 -20.91 18.67 1.40
C PHE A 397 -21.19 19.97 2.14
N ASN A 398 -20.25 20.92 2.12
CA ASN A 398 -20.36 22.24 2.75
C ASN A 398 -21.24 23.18 1.91
N LYS A 399 -22.54 23.23 2.22
CA LYS A 399 -23.51 24.04 1.48
C LYS A 399 -23.28 25.56 1.58
N ASN A 400 -22.68 26.03 2.68
CA ASN A 400 -22.43 27.44 2.96
C ASN A 400 -21.04 27.67 3.58
N PRO A 401 -19.96 27.56 2.78
CA PRO A 401 -18.60 27.64 3.28
C PRO A 401 -18.23 28.99 3.91
N LYS A 402 -19.00 30.06 3.61
CA LYS A 402 -18.81 31.38 4.23
C LYS A 402 -19.21 31.42 5.70
N ARG A 403 -20.17 30.59 6.11
CA ARG A 403 -20.71 30.58 7.48
C ARG A 403 -20.23 29.40 8.32
N LEU A 404 -20.09 28.23 7.71
CA LEU A 404 -19.69 27.01 8.39
C LEU A 404 -18.91 26.14 7.40
N GLU A 405 -17.65 25.88 7.72
CA GLU A 405 -16.76 25.10 6.88
C GLU A 405 -16.02 24.06 7.73
N TYR A 406 -15.99 22.83 7.25
CA TYR A 406 -15.25 21.73 7.85
C TYR A 406 -14.05 21.38 6.98
N ASN A 407 -12.96 21.02 7.64
CA ASN A 407 -11.75 20.51 7.00
C ASN A 407 -11.41 19.14 7.56
N VAL A 408 -10.73 18.34 6.76
CA VAL A 408 -10.21 17.05 7.15
C VAL A 408 -8.70 17.06 7.11
N GLN A 409 -8.09 16.48 8.13
CA GLN A 409 -6.66 16.26 8.22
C GLN A 409 -6.41 14.77 8.35
N ILE A 410 -5.49 14.23 7.54
CA ILE A 410 -4.98 12.88 7.72
C ILE A 410 -3.84 12.97 8.74
N LEU A 411 -3.91 12.13 9.77
CA LEU A 411 -2.88 12.08 10.79
C LEU A 411 -1.63 11.36 10.25
N PRO A 412 -0.43 11.76 10.66
CA PRO A 412 0.81 11.10 10.25
C PRO A 412 1.03 9.77 11.00
N THR A 413 -0.06 9.04 11.25
CA THR A 413 -0.03 7.76 11.95
C THR A 413 0.39 6.65 11.01
N THR A 414 1.44 5.92 11.40
CA THR A 414 1.91 4.72 10.70
C THR A 414 1.71 3.48 11.58
N VAL A 415 1.94 2.31 11.03
CA VAL A 415 1.89 1.05 11.78
C VAL A 415 2.97 0.96 12.87
N TYR A 416 3.98 1.81 12.80
CA TYR A 416 5.10 1.85 13.75
C TYR A 416 4.94 2.92 14.82
N ASN A 417 4.49 4.14 14.45
CA ASN A 417 4.52 5.32 15.32
C ASN A 417 3.19 5.63 16.03
N TYR A 418 2.07 4.96 15.68
CA TYR A 418 0.74 5.33 16.17
C TYR A 418 0.58 5.32 17.70
N LYS A 419 1.31 4.42 18.40
CA LYS A 419 1.28 4.36 19.87
C LYS A 419 1.96 5.57 20.50
N ASP A 420 3.08 5.98 19.94
CA ASP A 420 3.85 7.11 20.45
C ASP A 420 3.15 8.44 20.15
N LEU A 421 2.57 8.57 18.95
CA LEU A 421 1.70 9.70 18.63
C LEU A 421 0.47 9.77 19.54
N SER A 422 -0.15 8.63 19.86
CA SER A 422 -1.27 8.62 20.81
C SER A 422 -0.85 9.09 22.20
N LYS A 423 0.34 8.68 22.69
CA LYS A 423 0.89 9.18 23.96
C LYS A 423 1.14 10.68 23.91
N LEU A 424 1.77 11.17 22.84
CA LEU A 424 2.03 12.60 22.62
C LEU A 424 0.72 13.42 22.62
N TYR A 425 -0.30 12.96 21.91
CA TYR A 425 -1.60 13.61 21.89
C TYR A 425 -2.30 13.56 23.27
N LYS A 426 -2.11 12.47 24.04
CA LYS A 426 -2.60 12.38 25.42
C LYS A 426 -1.92 13.44 26.32
N GLU A 427 -0.63 13.63 26.20
CA GLU A 427 0.09 14.70 26.92
C GLU A 427 -0.41 16.09 26.51
N GLN A 428 -0.62 16.33 25.22
CA GLN A 428 -1.20 17.57 24.72
C GLN A 428 -2.64 17.80 25.26
N THR A 429 -3.43 16.75 25.47
CA THR A 429 -4.75 16.86 26.07
C THR A 429 -4.69 17.44 27.50
N GLN A 430 -3.63 17.16 28.25
CA GLN A 430 -3.45 17.69 29.60
C GLN A 430 -3.29 19.22 29.66
N ILE A 431 -2.76 19.80 28.58
CA ILE A 431 -2.58 21.24 28.40
C ILE A 431 -3.72 21.90 27.60
N GLY A 432 -4.82 21.18 27.37
CA GLY A 432 -6.06 21.73 26.81
C GLY A 432 -6.28 21.47 25.32
N PHE A 433 -5.43 20.71 24.64
CA PHE A 433 -5.65 20.32 23.23
C PHE A 433 -6.74 19.23 23.09
N SER A 434 -7.00 18.81 21.87
CA SER A 434 -8.10 17.90 21.53
C SER A 434 -8.11 16.61 22.37
N LYS A 435 -9.25 16.32 23.01
CA LYS A 435 -9.49 15.08 23.75
C LYS A 435 -9.76 13.87 22.84
N LEU A 436 -10.10 14.10 21.56
CA LEU A 436 -10.44 13.04 20.60
C LEU A 436 -9.19 12.46 19.91
N LEU A 437 -8.17 13.27 19.65
CA LEU A 437 -6.99 12.88 18.88
C LEU A 437 -6.25 11.64 19.41
N PRO A 438 -6.06 11.42 20.74
CA PRO A 438 -5.40 10.22 21.23
C PRO A 438 -6.09 8.93 20.78
N GLN A 439 -7.42 8.90 20.80
CA GLN A 439 -8.21 7.74 20.40
C GLN A 439 -8.26 7.58 18.87
N VAL A 440 -8.32 8.70 18.15
CA VAL A 440 -8.24 8.69 16.68
C VAL A 440 -6.89 8.16 16.22
N ALA A 441 -5.78 8.53 16.87
CA ALA A 441 -4.46 7.97 16.58
C ALA A 441 -4.36 6.46 16.86
N LEU A 442 -5.17 5.94 17.80
CA LEU A 442 -5.32 4.49 18.00
C LEU A 442 -6.21 3.82 16.93
N GLY A 443 -6.82 4.60 16.04
CA GLY A 443 -7.58 4.10 14.89
C GLY A 443 -9.09 4.17 15.02
N GLN A 444 -9.60 4.71 16.13
CA GLN A 444 -11.03 4.89 16.32
C GLN A 444 -11.57 6.04 15.45
N ALA A 445 -12.78 5.89 14.94
CA ALA A 445 -13.46 6.99 14.25
C ALA A 445 -13.83 8.11 15.23
N PRO A 446 -13.67 9.40 14.86
CA PRO A 446 -13.97 10.52 15.77
C PRO A 446 -15.40 10.54 16.29
N SER A 447 -16.37 10.20 15.43
CA SER A 447 -17.79 10.07 15.79
C SER A 447 -18.03 8.97 16.82
N MET A 448 -17.33 7.84 16.68
CA MET A 448 -17.44 6.70 17.59
C MET A 448 -16.87 7.03 18.97
N VAL A 449 -15.73 7.73 19.01
CA VAL A 449 -15.14 8.19 20.30
C VAL A 449 -16.11 9.07 21.07
N LEU A 450 -16.75 10.04 20.38
CA LEU A 450 -17.73 10.92 21.01
C LEU A 450 -18.98 10.13 21.46
N ALA A 451 -19.51 9.27 20.59
CA ALA A 451 -20.68 8.46 20.91
C ALA A 451 -20.44 7.53 22.11
N THR A 452 -19.28 6.89 22.18
CA THR A 452 -18.87 6.06 23.32
C THR A 452 -18.80 6.88 24.61
N ALA A 453 -18.14 8.05 24.56
CA ALA A 453 -18.03 8.91 25.73
C ALA A 453 -19.40 9.40 26.25
N ILE A 454 -20.33 9.75 25.35
CA ILE A 454 -21.70 10.11 25.71
C ILE A 454 -22.43 8.91 26.32
N PHE A 455 -22.35 7.76 25.71
CA PHE A 455 -23.00 6.54 26.17
C PHE A 455 -22.49 6.13 27.56
N GLU A 456 -21.18 6.11 27.77
CA GLU A 456 -20.58 5.71 29.04
C GLU A 456 -20.85 6.71 30.16
N ASN A 457 -20.71 8.03 29.93
CA ASN A 457 -20.74 9.03 30.97
C ASN A 457 -22.16 9.58 31.22
N GLN A 458 -23.00 9.70 30.17
CA GLN A 458 -24.33 10.30 30.30
C GLN A 458 -25.47 9.26 30.44
N ILE A 459 -25.36 8.13 29.70
CA ILE A 459 -26.42 7.12 29.67
C ILE A 459 -26.18 6.04 30.74
N MET A 460 -24.96 5.46 30.74
CA MET A 460 -24.60 4.43 31.72
C MET A 460 -24.15 5.01 33.08
N GLU A 461 -23.81 6.29 33.13
CA GLU A 461 -23.28 6.97 34.31
C GLU A 461 -22.10 6.22 34.98
N LEU A 462 -21.18 5.69 34.15
CA LEU A 462 -20.06 4.84 34.61
C LEU A 462 -19.16 5.57 35.61
N ASP A 463 -19.08 6.90 35.56
CA ASP A 463 -18.35 7.72 36.54
C ASP A 463 -18.87 7.56 37.98
N LYS A 464 -20.15 7.17 38.14
CA LYS A 464 -20.72 6.88 39.47
C LYS A 464 -20.36 5.46 39.93
N ILE A 465 -20.08 4.55 39.01
CA ILE A 465 -19.76 3.13 39.27
C ILE A 465 -18.25 2.94 39.42
N PHE A 466 -17.50 3.52 38.50
CA PHE A 466 -16.03 3.43 38.48
C PHE A 466 -15.44 4.77 38.91
N THR A 467 -15.28 4.95 40.21
CA THR A 467 -14.55 6.12 40.73
C THR A 467 -13.05 5.95 40.51
N PRO A 468 -12.39 6.81 39.70
CA PRO A 468 -10.94 6.75 39.56
C PRO A 468 -10.26 6.88 40.93
N PRO A 469 -9.16 6.15 41.20
CA PRO A 469 -8.43 6.36 42.44
C PRO A 469 -8.02 7.83 42.54
N GLN A 470 -8.46 8.51 43.62
CA GLN A 470 -8.18 9.91 43.81
C GLN A 470 -6.67 10.11 44.00
N MET A 471 -6.06 10.89 43.13
CA MET A 471 -4.68 11.33 43.36
C MET A 471 -4.64 12.24 44.57
N SER A 472 -3.62 12.15 45.38
CA SER A 472 -3.47 12.93 46.65
C SER A 472 -3.60 14.47 46.47
N SER A 473 -3.34 14.96 45.24
CA SER A 473 -3.56 16.37 44.87
C SER A 473 -5.02 16.76 44.64
N THR A 474 -5.95 15.79 44.53
CA THR A 474 -7.37 16.06 44.28
C THR A 474 -8.16 16.10 45.61
N ILE A 475 -7.61 15.51 46.69
CA ILE A 475 -8.27 15.44 48.01
C ILE A 475 -8.44 16.83 48.63
N SER A 476 -7.54 17.77 48.35
CA SER A 476 -7.62 19.13 48.91
C SER A 476 -8.74 20.02 48.35
N LYS A 477 -9.37 19.65 47.22
CA LYS A 477 -10.48 20.41 46.61
C LYS A 477 -11.88 19.92 46.96
N THR A 478 -12.02 18.65 47.37
CA THR A 478 -13.35 18.04 47.59
C THR A 478 -13.87 18.22 49.05
N GLN A 479 -13.01 18.62 50.00
CA GLN A 479 -13.42 18.88 51.39
C GLN A 479 -13.97 20.29 51.63
N GLN A 480 -14.02 21.14 50.59
CA GLN A 480 -14.45 22.55 50.75
C GLN A 480 -15.92 22.85 50.37
N SER A 481 -16.72 21.82 50.04
CA SER A 481 -18.14 22.02 49.67
C SER A 481 -19.18 21.47 50.65
N GLY A 482 -18.83 21.34 51.92
CA GLY A 482 -19.80 20.89 52.95
C GLY A 482 -19.53 21.49 54.32
N GLY A 483 -19.90 22.78 54.53
CA GLY A 483 -19.85 23.34 55.87
C GLY A 483 -19.89 24.87 55.85
N ALA A 484 -21.05 25.44 56.21
CA ALA A 484 -21.23 26.86 56.33
C ALA A 484 -20.41 27.44 57.48
N GLY A 485 -19.77 28.58 57.25
CA GLY A 485 -19.43 29.60 58.22
C GLY A 485 -18.06 29.51 58.86
N GLY A 486 -17.22 30.51 58.59
CA GLY A 486 -16.08 30.86 59.41
C GLY A 486 -14.85 31.36 58.69
N SER A 487 -14.72 32.68 58.55
CA SER A 487 -13.55 33.55 58.70
C SER A 487 -12.23 33.14 57.98
N ALA A 488 -11.76 34.06 57.15
CA ALA A 488 -10.47 34.10 56.48
C ALA A 488 -9.27 33.86 57.42
N GLY A 489 -8.30 33.10 56.92
CA GLY A 489 -6.98 32.94 57.57
C GLY A 489 -6.07 32.10 56.73
N GLU A 490 -5.05 32.67 56.23
CA GLU A 490 -3.82 32.33 55.54
C GLU A 490 -3.27 30.90 55.60
N GLN A 491 -2.62 30.57 54.47
CA GLN A 491 -1.56 29.60 54.29
C GLN A 491 -1.85 28.10 54.47
N GLY A 492 -2.01 27.43 53.34
CA GLY A 492 -1.99 25.96 53.23
C GLY A 492 -0.60 25.40 53.40
N GLY A 493 -0.19 25.15 54.60
CA GLY A 493 0.89 24.26 54.98
C GLY A 493 0.34 22.89 55.35
N ARG A 494 1.17 21.85 55.24
CA ARG A 494 0.89 20.49 55.72
C ARG A 494 0.47 20.56 57.19
N PRO A 495 -0.60 19.88 57.64
CA PRO A 495 -0.97 19.86 59.05
C PRO A 495 0.24 19.51 59.91
N GLU A 496 0.47 20.29 60.98
CA GLU A 496 1.51 19.97 61.94
C GLU A 496 1.20 18.63 62.61
N LEU A 497 2.19 17.73 62.60
CA LEU A 497 2.13 16.48 63.32
C LEU A 497 2.15 16.78 64.84
N SER A 498 1.38 16.02 65.61
CA SER A 498 1.45 16.09 67.04
C SER A 498 2.89 15.74 67.56
N PRO A 499 3.30 16.28 68.71
CA PRO A 499 4.66 16.05 69.23
C PRO A 499 5.06 14.55 69.31
N ASP A 500 4.07 13.69 69.58
CA ASP A 500 4.29 12.23 69.70
C ASP A 500 4.40 11.50 68.38
N GLU A 501 4.10 12.15 67.24
CA GLU A 501 4.18 11.59 65.90
C GLU A 501 5.38 12.12 65.09
N LYS A 502 6.17 13.02 65.65
CA LYS A 502 7.38 13.57 65.00
C LYS A 502 8.57 12.63 65.23
N SER A 503 9.28 12.35 64.15
CA SER A 503 10.54 11.59 64.28
C SER A 503 11.63 12.45 64.94
N ASP A 504 12.59 11.81 65.63
CA ASP A 504 13.71 12.48 66.30
C ASP A 504 14.49 13.44 65.39
N LYS A 505 14.58 13.13 64.09
CA LYS A 505 15.20 14.00 63.09
C LYS A 505 14.38 15.27 62.79
N THR A 506 13.07 15.21 62.91
CA THR A 506 12.18 16.36 62.68
C THR A 506 12.25 17.30 63.89
N ILE A 507 12.28 16.78 65.09
CA ILE A 507 12.45 17.53 66.34
C ILE A 507 13.81 18.26 66.39
N ALA A 508 14.89 17.57 66.03
CA ALA A 508 16.24 18.13 66.00
C ALA A 508 16.38 19.27 64.95
N ASN A 509 15.65 19.21 63.82
CA ASN A 509 15.67 20.25 62.80
C ASN A 509 14.80 21.48 63.17
N GLU A 510 13.77 21.32 64.01
CA GLU A 510 12.95 22.43 64.52
C GLU A 510 13.71 23.19 65.63
N GLU A 511 14.43 22.48 66.51
CA GLU A 511 15.28 23.09 67.54
C GLU A 511 16.51 23.83 66.98
N SER A 512 16.98 23.49 65.76
CA SER A 512 18.10 24.17 65.11
C SER A 512 17.68 25.48 64.37
N LYS A 513 16.37 25.80 64.32
CA LYS A 513 15.83 26.96 63.62
C LYS A 513 15.21 28.00 64.56
N GLY A 514 15.29 27.79 65.88
CA GLY A 514 14.86 28.72 66.91
C GLY A 514 15.92 29.75 67.30
#